data_8896841980087b67e067bd38ed4b5dd2
#
_entry.id   8896841980087b67e067bd38ed4b5dd2
#
_cell.length_a   1.000
_cell.length_b   1.000
_cell.length_c   1.000
_cell.angle_alpha   90.00
_cell.angle_beta   90.00
_cell.angle_gamma   90.00
#
_symmetry.space_group_name_H-M   'P 1'
#
loop_
_entity.id
_entity.type
_entity.pdbx_description
1 polymer ?
#
loop_
_entity_poly.entity_id
_entity_poly.type
_entity_poly.pdbx_seq_one_letter_code
_entity_poly.pdbx_strand_id
1 'polypeptide(L)'
;MKKVCIFSAQYLPTVGGVERYTYNIAKQLQKKGIDVTIVTSRISKLKEFEIENGIKIYRLPCYNLMNGRFPTVKFNGEYRKLMRMLKKQKYDLVITNTRFYIHSLVGVTFGRKYAKRNIVIEHGTSHMSVHNAILDKMERIFEHGITWLVKRQCNEFYGVSQACLEWLGHFHINGISTLYNAVDMDDINNLLNRKDDMRDKYSIPENAIVIAYTGRLIEEKGVLQLQSAFQNIQKCFPNSYLIMAGDGVLYQRLKESNTKNMILMGRVTVEEVVSLLKVSDIFCLPSVSEGMPTSVMEAIACHNFVITTERGGAKEIIVDDSYGIILENNKKDLVEKALLRSMENRKYRISATEKSYERLIKGFTWEKVADKIEHEFL
;
A
#
# COMPACT_ATOMS: atom_id res chain seq x y z
N MET A 1 2.60 26.94 15.26
CA MET A 1 2.07 25.64 14.78
C MET A 1 2.84 25.27 13.52
N LYS A 2 3.42 24.07 13.47
CA LYS A 2 4.15 23.55 12.31
C LYS A 2 3.17 23.31 11.16
N LYS A 3 3.63 23.51 9.91
CA LYS A 3 2.79 23.42 8.72
C LYS A 3 3.40 22.47 7.71
N VAL A 4 2.63 21.48 7.29
CA VAL A 4 3.03 20.49 6.27
C VAL A 4 2.10 20.59 5.06
N CYS A 5 2.69 20.57 3.86
CA CYS A 5 1.94 20.50 2.60
C CYS A 5 2.32 19.24 1.85
N ILE A 6 1.33 18.41 1.51
CA ILE A 6 1.54 17.13 0.81
C ILE A 6 0.97 17.25 -0.61
N PHE A 7 1.84 17.11 -1.60
CA PHE A 7 1.45 17.00 -3.01
C PHE A 7 1.30 15.53 -3.39
N SER A 8 0.10 15.14 -3.78
CA SER A 8 -0.22 13.80 -4.27
C SER A 8 -1.07 13.91 -5.53
N ALA A 9 -0.60 13.33 -6.64
CA ALA A 9 -1.28 13.45 -7.93
C ALA A 9 -2.73 12.93 -7.87
N GLN A 10 -2.97 11.91 -7.07
CA GLN A 10 -4.28 11.33 -6.78
C GLN A 10 -4.54 11.33 -5.27
N TYR A 11 -5.82 11.41 -4.89
CA TYR A 11 -6.28 11.38 -3.51
C TYR A 11 -7.74 10.92 -3.46
N LEU A 12 -8.27 10.75 -2.26
CA LEU A 12 -9.67 10.34 -2.05
C LEU A 12 -10.66 11.20 -2.87
N PRO A 13 -11.73 10.58 -3.40
CA PRO A 13 -12.25 9.22 -3.19
C PRO A 13 -11.59 8.12 -4.04
N THR A 14 -10.58 8.44 -4.85
CA THR A 14 -9.78 7.42 -5.55
C THR A 14 -8.96 6.64 -4.52
N VAL A 15 -9.01 5.31 -4.55
CA VAL A 15 -8.36 4.45 -3.57
C VAL A 15 -7.24 3.65 -4.23
N GLY A 16 -6.02 3.88 -3.78
CA GLY A 16 -4.80 3.15 -4.14
C GLY A 16 -3.79 3.24 -3.00
N GLY A 17 -2.59 2.72 -3.21
CA GLY A 17 -1.54 2.70 -2.18
C GLY A 17 -1.05 4.11 -1.79
N VAL A 18 -0.83 4.98 -2.79
CA VAL A 18 -0.35 6.36 -2.58
C VAL A 18 -1.40 7.23 -1.89
N GLU A 19 -2.67 7.07 -2.28
CA GLU A 19 -3.80 7.80 -1.72
C GLU A 19 -4.01 7.44 -0.25
N ARG A 20 -3.96 6.14 0.08
CA ARG A 20 -4.02 5.65 1.46
C ARG A 20 -2.83 6.14 2.28
N TYR A 21 -1.62 6.09 1.73
CA TYR A 21 -0.42 6.65 2.37
C TYR A 21 -0.63 8.13 2.69
N THR A 22 -1.04 8.92 1.70
CA THR A 22 -1.27 10.37 1.85
C THR A 22 -2.32 10.66 2.93
N TYR A 23 -3.43 9.94 2.92
CA TYR A 23 -4.50 10.09 3.92
C TYR A 23 -4.02 9.76 5.33
N ASN A 24 -3.38 8.60 5.52
CA ASN A 24 -2.99 8.14 6.85
C ASN A 24 -1.89 9.01 7.46
N ILE A 25 -0.89 9.41 6.67
CA ILE A 25 0.15 10.29 7.19
C ILE A 25 -0.40 11.68 7.51
N ALA A 26 -1.31 12.22 6.70
CA ALA A 26 -1.98 13.48 6.97
C ALA A 26 -2.83 13.41 8.25
N LYS A 27 -3.60 12.32 8.45
CA LYS A 27 -4.38 12.03 9.66
C LYS A 27 -3.51 12.01 10.92
N GLN A 28 -2.37 11.31 10.88
CA GLN A 28 -1.47 11.22 12.05
C GLN A 28 -0.75 12.54 12.34
N LEU A 29 -0.28 13.25 11.33
CA LEU A 29 0.32 14.58 11.53
C LEU A 29 -0.70 15.57 12.10
N GLN A 30 -1.95 15.53 11.65
CA GLN A 30 -3.03 16.36 12.18
C GLN A 30 -3.35 16.01 13.65
N LYS A 31 -3.40 14.71 14.02
CA LYS A 31 -3.54 14.25 15.43
C LYS A 31 -2.44 14.83 16.33
N LYS A 32 -1.24 15.07 15.82
CA LYS A 32 -0.10 15.69 16.51
C LYS A 32 -0.17 17.23 16.55
N GLY A 33 -1.28 17.84 16.11
CA GLY A 33 -1.46 19.29 16.11
C GLY A 33 -0.71 20.03 15.00
N ILE A 34 -0.28 19.36 13.94
CA ILE A 34 0.36 19.94 12.77
C ILE A 34 -0.72 20.40 11.79
N ASP A 35 -0.60 21.61 11.24
CA ASP A 35 -1.50 22.12 10.18
C ASP A 35 -1.17 21.47 8.84
N VAL A 36 -2.03 20.55 8.39
CA VAL A 36 -1.81 19.78 7.18
C VAL A 36 -2.64 20.32 6.02
N THR A 37 -1.97 20.50 4.88
CA THR A 37 -2.58 20.84 3.59
C THR A 37 -2.26 19.76 2.56
N ILE A 38 -3.26 19.22 1.89
CA ILE A 38 -3.11 18.30 0.75
C ILE A 38 -3.39 19.07 -0.53
N VAL A 39 -2.52 18.89 -1.52
CA VAL A 39 -2.69 19.41 -2.87
C VAL A 39 -2.75 18.22 -3.82
N THR A 40 -3.88 18.06 -4.51
CA THR A 40 -4.14 16.92 -5.40
C THR A 40 -4.77 17.35 -6.71
N SER A 41 -5.00 16.41 -7.62
CA SER A 41 -5.68 16.69 -8.90
C SER A 41 -7.20 16.54 -8.76
N ARG A 42 -7.96 17.42 -9.40
CA ARG A 42 -9.42 17.34 -9.45
C ARG A 42 -9.88 16.37 -10.54
N ILE A 43 -9.91 15.09 -10.18
CA ILE A 43 -10.39 14.01 -11.04
C ILE A 43 -11.90 13.91 -10.86
N SER A 44 -12.77 14.29 -11.68
CA SER A 44 -14.22 14.34 -11.54
C SER A 44 -14.80 15.63 -10.92
N LYS A 45 -16.11 15.65 -10.69
CA LYS A 45 -16.86 16.83 -10.20
C LYS A 45 -16.66 17.08 -8.69
N LEU A 46 -15.41 17.08 -8.23
CA LEU A 46 -15.06 17.38 -6.83
C LEU A 46 -14.89 18.88 -6.61
N LYS A 47 -15.05 19.32 -5.34
CA LYS A 47 -14.80 20.71 -4.95
C LYS A 47 -13.33 21.09 -5.16
N GLU A 48 -13.07 22.32 -5.57
CA GLU A 48 -11.71 22.88 -5.71
C GLU A 48 -10.98 22.99 -4.37
N PHE A 49 -11.74 23.19 -3.29
CA PHE A 49 -11.25 23.31 -1.92
C PHE A 49 -12.28 22.76 -0.95
N GLU A 50 -11.82 22.04 0.05
CA GLU A 50 -12.62 21.61 1.22
C GLU A 50 -11.73 21.40 2.44
N ILE A 51 -12.35 21.30 3.60
CA ILE A 51 -11.69 20.92 4.86
C ILE A 51 -12.37 19.64 5.33
N GLU A 52 -11.60 18.59 5.52
CA GLU A 52 -12.07 17.29 6.01
C GLU A 52 -11.23 16.90 7.22
N ASN A 53 -11.87 16.66 8.36
CA ASN A 53 -11.20 16.31 9.63
C ASN A 53 -10.05 17.27 10.01
N GLY A 54 -10.20 18.57 9.71
CA GLY A 54 -9.16 19.58 9.96
C GLY A 54 -8.06 19.68 8.91
N ILE A 55 -8.04 18.79 7.91
CA ILE A 55 -7.07 18.76 6.80
C ILE A 55 -7.63 19.62 5.66
N LYS A 56 -6.82 20.57 5.17
CA LYS A 56 -7.15 21.41 4.02
C LYS A 56 -6.82 20.69 2.71
N ILE A 57 -7.80 20.50 1.84
CA ILE A 57 -7.63 19.79 0.58
C ILE A 57 -7.85 20.76 -0.59
N TYR A 58 -6.81 20.99 -1.38
CA TYR A 58 -6.84 21.77 -2.62
C TYR A 58 -6.76 20.84 -3.82
N ARG A 59 -7.73 20.92 -4.75
CA ARG A 59 -7.74 20.11 -5.96
C ARG A 59 -7.45 20.96 -7.19
N LEU A 60 -6.26 20.79 -7.75
CA LEU A 60 -5.81 21.49 -8.95
C LEU A 60 -6.60 21.00 -10.18
N PRO A 61 -6.99 21.90 -11.09
CA PRO A 61 -7.62 21.50 -12.35
C PRO A 61 -6.68 20.61 -13.15
N CYS A 62 -7.20 19.54 -13.75
CA CYS A 62 -6.40 18.60 -14.53
C CYS A 62 -7.14 18.08 -15.77
N TYR A 63 -6.38 17.55 -16.72
CA TYR A 63 -6.87 16.65 -17.75
C TYR A 63 -6.91 15.25 -17.17
N ASN A 64 -8.05 14.57 -17.31
CA ASN A 64 -8.25 13.22 -16.82
C ASN A 64 -7.81 12.20 -17.88
N LEU A 65 -6.48 12.03 -18.04
CA LEU A 65 -5.94 11.10 -19.01
C LEU A 65 -5.97 9.67 -18.46
N MET A 66 -6.17 8.69 -19.35
CA MET A 66 -6.20 7.26 -19.05
C MET A 66 -7.17 6.90 -17.90
N ASN A 67 -8.40 7.43 -17.97
CA ASN A 67 -9.43 7.22 -16.94
C ASN A 67 -8.97 7.58 -15.52
N GLY A 68 -8.18 8.65 -15.36
CA GLY A 68 -7.71 9.13 -14.07
C GLY A 68 -6.39 8.54 -13.59
N ARG A 69 -5.82 7.58 -14.29
CA ARG A 69 -4.50 7.04 -13.93
C ARG A 69 -3.36 8.06 -14.11
N PHE A 70 -3.51 9.00 -15.05
CA PHE A 70 -2.54 10.05 -15.35
C PHE A 70 -3.17 11.46 -15.33
N PRO A 71 -3.50 11.99 -14.14
CA PRO A 71 -4.03 13.35 -14.05
C PRO A 71 -2.93 14.37 -14.41
N THR A 72 -3.15 15.12 -15.46
CA THR A 72 -2.20 16.13 -15.93
C THR A 72 -2.70 17.53 -15.60
N VAL A 73 -1.94 18.29 -14.83
CA VAL A 73 -2.33 19.64 -14.36
C VAL A 73 -2.63 20.59 -15.52
N LYS A 74 -3.76 21.32 -15.43
CA LYS A 74 -4.12 22.43 -16.34
C LYS A 74 -3.61 23.75 -15.77
N PHE A 75 -2.69 24.40 -16.45
CA PHE A 75 -2.12 25.71 -16.05
C PHE A 75 -3.01 26.87 -16.48
N ASN A 76 -4.24 26.93 -16.00
CA ASN A 76 -5.26 27.94 -16.33
C ASN A 76 -5.46 28.98 -15.20
N GLY A 77 -6.49 29.82 -15.33
CA GLY A 77 -6.83 30.85 -14.32
C GLY A 77 -7.16 30.27 -12.94
N GLU A 78 -7.86 29.14 -12.90
CA GLU A 78 -8.21 28.44 -11.67
C GLU A 78 -6.96 27.90 -10.96
N TYR A 79 -6.05 27.25 -11.68
CA TYR A 79 -4.74 26.83 -11.16
C TYR A 79 -4.00 28.03 -10.53
N ARG A 80 -3.95 29.17 -11.23
CA ARG A 80 -3.27 30.37 -10.72
C ARG A 80 -3.92 30.92 -9.45
N LYS A 81 -5.28 30.85 -9.35
CA LYS A 81 -6.04 31.24 -8.14
C LYS A 81 -5.65 30.35 -6.96
N LEU A 82 -5.73 29.01 -7.11
CA LEU A 82 -5.41 28.06 -6.05
C LEU A 82 -3.96 28.16 -5.60
N MET A 83 -3.03 28.24 -6.53
CA MET A 83 -1.60 28.42 -6.22
C MET A 83 -1.31 29.74 -5.52
N ARG A 84 -2.05 30.83 -5.82
CA ARG A 84 -1.94 32.09 -5.06
C ARG A 84 -2.40 31.93 -3.60
N MET A 85 -3.45 31.14 -3.36
CA MET A 85 -3.91 30.86 -1.98
C MET A 85 -2.85 30.08 -1.21
N LEU A 86 -2.29 29.02 -1.79
CA LEU A 86 -1.21 28.20 -1.18
C LEU A 86 0.05 29.03 -0.88
N LYS A 87 0.42 29.98 -1.76
CA LYS A 87 1.62 30.83 -1.63
C LYS A 87 1.51 31.89 -0.53
N LYS A 88 0.32 32.14 0.04
CA LYS A 88 0.13 33.11 1.14
C LYS A 88 0.78 32.71 2.45
N GLN A 89 1.17 31.45 2.58
CA GLN A 89 1.83 30.95 3.79
C GLN A 89 3.14 30.24 3.47
N LYS A 90 4.00 30.13 4.47
CA LYS A 90 5.21 29.31 4.44
C LYS A 90 4.92 27.97 5.10
N TYR A 91 5.59 26.93 4.64
CA TYR A 91 5.49 25.59 5.18
C TYR A 91 6.82 25.19 5.81
N ASP A 92 6.77 24.38 6.85
CA ASP A 92 7.97 23.79 7.45
C ASP A 92 8.46 22.65 6.58
N LEU A 93 7.52 21.86 6.03
CA LEU A 93 7.80 20.72 5.16
C LEU A 93 6.83 20.68 3.97
N VAL A 94 7.37 20.41 2.78
CA VAL A 94 6.59 19.96 1.60
C VAL A 94 7.00 18.54 1.29
N ILE A 95 6.01 17.65 1.24
CA ILE A 95 6.13 16.26 0.81
C ILE A 95 5.53 16.13 -0.58
N THR A 96 6.25 15.54 -1.51
CA THR A 96 5.72 15.18 -2.84
C THR A 96 5.71 13.66 -2.97
N ASN A 97 4.53 13.07 -3.09
CA ASN A 97 4.35 11.64 -3.30
C ASN A 97 4.53 11.31 -4.77
N THR A 98 5.43 10.35 -5.05
CA THR A 98 5.90 9.93 -6.37
C THR A 98 6.74 11.02 -7.10
N ARG A 99 7.53 10.61 -8.09
CA ARG A 99 8.46 11.51 -8.81
C ARG A 99 8.04 11.83 -10.25
N PHE A 100 7.12 11.08 -10.86
CA PHE A 100 6.95 11.03 -12.31
C PHE A 100 5.68 11.70 -12.86
N TYR A 101 4.85 12.32 -12.03
CA TYR A 101 3.72 13.12 -12.49
C TYR A 101 4.13 14.59 -12.76
N ILE A 102 3.43 15.27 -13.66
CA ILE A 102 3.54 16.73 -13.77
C ILE A 102 3.16 17.40 -12.44
N HIS A 103 2.22 16.81 -11.71
CA HIS A 103 1.84 17.22 -10.37
C HIS A 103 3.04 17.18 -9.38
N SER A 104 3.90 16.18 -9.51
CA SER A 104 5.12 16.06 -8.69
C SER A 104 6.09 17.19 -8.97
N LEU A 105 6.27 17.56 -10.25
CA LEU A 105 7.09 18.71 -10.63
C LEU A 105 6.53 20.02 -10.06
N VAL A 106 5.21 20.19 -10.04
CA VAL A 106 4.56 21.33 -9.37
C VAL A 106 4.87 21.33 -7.88
N GLY A 107 4.75 20.17 -7.22
CA GLY A 107 5.00 20.00 -5.78
C GLY A 107 6.44 20.37 -5.38
N VAL A 108 7.44 19.78 -6.04
CA VAL A 108 8.86 20.05 -5.71
C VAL A 108 9.24 21.49 -6.05
N THR A 109 8.70 22.07 -7.14
CA THR A 109 8.95 23.47 -7.48
C THR A 109 8.32 24.43 -6.45
N PHE A 110 7.14 24.08 -5.95
CA PHE A 110 6.50 24.81 -4.88
C PHE A 110 7.30 24.69 -3.58
N GLY A 111 7.68 23.46 -3.19
CA GLY A 111 8.44 23.19 -1.98
C GLY A 111 9.75 23.96 -1.93
N ARG A 112 10.51 23.97 -3.02
CA ARG A 112 11.77 24.72 -3.14
C ARG A 112 11.63 26.23 -2.80
N LYS A 113 10.46 26.84 -3.06
CA LYS A 113 10.24 28.28 -2.86
C LYS A 113 9.51 28.63 -1.58
N TYR A 114 8.64 27.73 -1.08
CA TYR A 114 7.69 28.06 -0.01
C TYR A 114 7.81 27.15 1.22
N ALA A 115 8.77 26.21 1.25
CA ALA A 115 9.03 25.37 2.40
C ALA A 115 10.46 25.55 2.93
N LYS A 116 10.66 25.25 4.21
CA LYS A 116 12.01 25.13 4.82
C LYS A 116 12.68 23.84 4.34
N ARG A 117 11.89 22.76 4.20
CA ARG A 117 12.34 21.46 3.72
C ARG A 117 11.40 20.91 2.65
N ASN A 118 11.95 20.25 1.66
CA ASN A 118 11.22 19.73 0.50
C ASN A 118 11.70 18.32 0.19
N ILE A 119 10.81 17.34 0.27
CA ILE A 119 11.14 15.92 0.08
C ILE A 119 10.24 15.25 -0.95
N VAL A 120 10.76 14.21 -1.59
CA VAL A 120 9.99 13.30 -2.47
C VAL A 120 9.95 11.92 -1.84
N ILE A 121 8.78 11.30 -1.81
CA ILE A 121 8.59 9.92 -1.36
C ILE A 121 8.24 9.04 -2.56
N GLU A 122 9.07 8.05 -2.85
CA GLU A 122 8.87 7.06 -3.90
C GLU A 122 8.04 5.88 -3.39
N HIS A 123 7.06 5.46 -4.21
CA HIS A 123 6.11 4.40 -3.88
C HIS A 123 6.21 3.19 -4.80
N GLY A 124 6.94 3.30 -5.91
CA GLY A 124 7.07 2.23 -6.91
C GLY A 124 8.41 1.53 -6.87
N THR A 125 8.45 0.31 -7.40
CA THR A 125 9.66 -0.53 -7.55
C THR A 125 9.91 -0.95 -9.00
N SER A 126 9.14 -0.37 -9.94
CA SER A 126 9.24 -0.63 -11.37
C SER A 126 8.59 0.51 -12.16
N HIS A 127 8.84 0.55 -13.47
CA HIS A 127 8.06 1.39 -14.38
C HIS A 127 6.58 1.00 -14.35
N MET A 128 5.70 1.98 -14.58
CA MET A 128 4.30 1.65 -14.85
C MET A 128 4.19 0.89 -16.17
N SER A 129 3.17 0.05 -16.29
CA SER A 129 2.84 -0.65 -17.52
C SER A 129 1.33 -0.63 -17.77
N VAL A 130 0.98 -0.43 -19.03
CA VAL A 130 -0.39 -0.53 -19.53
C VAL A 130 -0.58 -1.75 -20.42
N HIS A 131 0.40 -2.68 -20.40
CA HIS A 131 0.45 -3.90 -21.21
C HIS A 131 0.39 -3.62 -22.74
N ASN A 132 0.97 -2.49 -23.16
CA ASN A 132 1.16 -2.11 -24.57
C ASN A 132 2.60 -1.63 -24.76
N ALA A 133 3.39 -2.39 -25.52
CA ALA A 133 4.83 -2.17 -25.66
C ALA A 133 5.20 -0.75 -26.17
N ILE A 134 4.38 -0.17 -27.05
CA ILE A 134 4.63 1.18 -27.60
C ILE A 134 4.32 2.24 -26.53
N LEU A 135 3.17 2.13 -25.87
CA LEU A 135 2.76 3.06 -24.82
C LEU A 135 3.71 2.96 -23.63
N ASP A 136 4.09 1.76 -23.22
CA ASP A 136 5.04 1.53 -22.12
C ASP A 136 6.41 2.18 -22.43
N LYS A 137 6.88 2.11 -23.67
CA LYS A 137 8.12 2.79 -24.08
C LYS A 137 8.00 4.32 -24.02
N MET A 138 6.89 4.87 -24.49
CA MET A 138 6.64 6.32 -24.43
C MET A 138 6.54 6.80 -22.97
N GLU A 139 5.85 6.01 -22.13
CA GLU A 139 5.69 6.31 -20.72
C GLU A 139 7.04 6.31 -19.98
N ARG A 140 7.92 5.35 -20.25
CA ARG A 140 9.29 5.32 -19.68
C ARG A 140 10.08 6.57 -20.05
N ILE A 141 10.02 7.00 -21.31
CA ILE A 141 10.71 8.24 -21.76
C ILE A 141 10.15 9.45 -20.99
N PHE A 142 8.83 9.54 -20.89
CA PHE A 142 8.18 10.61 -20.12
C PHE A 142 8.57 10.57 -18.64
N GLU A 143 8.53 9.39 -18.02
CA GLU A 143 8.93 9.18 -16.62
C GLU A 143 10.38 9.64 -16.37
N HIS A 144 11.33 9.26 -17.24
CA HIS A 144 12.73 9.71 -17.13
C HIS A 144 12.84 11.23 -17.28
N GLY A 145 12.11 11.82 -18.23
CA GLY A 145 12.11 13.27 -18.46
C GLY A 145 11.58 14.06 -17.26
N ILE A 146 10.43 13.67 -16.71
CA ILE A 146 9.86 14.32 -15.52
C ILE A 146 10.74 14.09 -14.29
N THR A 147 11.25 12.89 -14.09
CA THR A 147 12.17 12.58 -12.98
C THR A 147 13.42 13.43 -13.03
N TRP A 148 13.99 13.65 -14.25
CA TRP A 148 15.14 14.52 -14.44
C TRP A 148 14.85 15.99 -14.06
N LEU A 149 13.64 16.50 -14.34
CA LEU A 149 13.21 17.82 -13.91
C LEU A 149 12.99 17.88 -12.38
N VAL A 150 12.37 16.86 -11.81
CA VAL A 150 12.08 16.76 -10.37
C VAL A 150 13.36 16.75 -9.55
N LYS A 151 14.36 15.93 -9.91
CA LYS A 151 15.63 15.88 -9.20
C LYS A 151 16.48 17.14 -9.29
N ARG A 152 16.17 18.07 -10.19
CA ARG A 152 16.77 19.41 -10.21
C ARG A 152 16.13 20.40 -9.23
N GLN A 153 14.95 20.07 -8.73
CA GLN A 153 14.20 20.93 -7.80
C GLN A 153 14.22 20.39 -6.36
N CYS A 154 14.59 19.13 -6.17
CA CYS A 154 14.63 18.47 -4.88
C CYS A 154 15.79 17.47 -4.83
N ASN A 155 16.54 17.46 -3.72
CA ASN A 155 17.68 16.54 -3.51
C ASN A 155 17.38 15.49 -2.45
N GLU A 156 16.24 15.58 -1.75
CA GLU A 156 15.88 14.69 -0.67
C GLU A 156 14.82 13.70 -1.12
N PHE A 157 15.25 12.46 -1.35
CA PHE A 157 14.39 11.39 -1.79
C PHE A 157 14.31 10.28 -0.74
N TYR A 158 13.12 9.84 -0.46
CA TYR A 158 12.77 8.78 0.47
C TYR A 158 11.99 7.69 -0.25
N GLY A 159 11.97 6.47 0.29
CA GLY A 159 11.16 5.38 -0.24
C GLY A 159 10.18 4.84 0.79
N VAL A 160 9.07 4.28 0.36
CA VAL A 160 8.16 3.56 1.27
C VAL A 160 8.65 2.15 1.62
N SER A 161 9.78 1.75 1.06
CA SER A 161 10.51 0.50 1.35
C SER A 161 11.95 0.62 0.86
N GLN A 162 12.83 -0.28 1.30
CA GLN A 162 14.19 -0.37 0.79
C GLN A 162 14.21 -0.65 -0.72
N ALA A 163 13.30 -1.50 -1.20
CA ALA A 163 13.15 -1.77 -2.64
C ALA A 163 12.81 -0.50 -3.45
N CYS A 164 12.04 0.44 -2.88
CA CYS A 164 11.78 1.73 -3.51
C CYS A 164 13.03 2.62 -3.53
N LEU A 165 13.87 2.57 -2.49
CA LEU A 165 15.17 3.29 -2.49
C LEU A 165 16.11 2.73 -3.55
N GLU A 166 16.21 1.42 -3.69
CA GLU A 166 17.02 0.76 -4.72
C GLU A 166 16.51 1.13 -6.13
N TRP A 167 15.19 1.18 -6.31
CA TRP A 167 14.57 1.61 -7.57
C TRP A 167 14.92 3.06 -7.96
N LEU A 168 15.09 3.96 -7.00
CA LEU A 168 15.57 5.33 -7.27
C LEU A 168 16.96 5.34 -7.93
N GLY A 169 17.81 4.35 -7.64
CA GLY A 169 19.12 4.17 -8.26
C GLY A 169 19.07 4.05 -9.79
N HIS A 170 17.98 3.47 -10.34
CA HIS A 170 17.71 3.42 -11.78
C HIS A 170 17.67 4.83 -12.42
N PHE A 171 17.28 5.85 -11.69
CA PHE A 171 17.24 7.25 -12.13
C PHE A 171 18.46 8.06 -11.69
N HIS A 172 19.51 7.40 -11.21
CA HIS A 172 20.70 8.04 -10.60
C HIS A 172 20.30 8.99 -9.46
N ILE A 173 19.41 8.53 -8.58
CA ILE A 173 18.99 9.21 -7.36
C ILE A 173 19.42 8.37 -6.17
N ASN A 174 20.20 8.96 -5.26
CA ASN A 174 20.53 8.34 -4.00
C ASN A 174 19.41 8.63 -3.00
N GLY A 175 18.61 7.62 -2.70
CA GLY A 175 17.60 7.71 -1.66
C GLY A 175 18.24 7.81 -0.27
N ILE A 176 17.67 8.63 0.62
CA ILE A 176 18.26 8.92 1.94
C ILE A 176 17.88 7.85 2.96
N SER A 177 16.60 7.56 3.09
CA SER A 177 16.05 6.65 4.10
C SER A 177 14.63 6.23 3.73
N THR A 178 14.03 5.35 4.51
CA THR A 178 12.65 4.91 4.32
C THR A 178 11.68 5.71 5.19
N LEU A 179 10.55 6.07 4.60
CA LEU A 179 9.31 6.49 5.27
C LEU A 179 8.26 5.44 4.95
N TYR A 180 8.29 4.36 5.71
CA TYR A 180 7.56 3.13 5.40
C TYR A 180 6.08 3.33 5.11
N ASN A 181 5.52 2.53 4.22
CA ASN A 181 4.09 2.27 4.24
C ASN A 181 3.76 1.51 5.54
N ALA A 182 2.58 1.73 6.10
CA ALA A 182 2.29 1.31 7.45
C ALA A 182 0.81 0.92 7.64
N VAL A 183 0.43 0.48 8.84
CA VAL A 183 -0.95 0.21 9.24
C VAL A 183 -1.41 1.14 10.35
N ASP A 184 -2.72 1.37 10.42
CA ASP A 184 -3.36 2.10 11.53
C ASP A 184 -3.81 1.08 12.59
N MET A 185 -3.01 0.96 13.66
CA MET A 185 -3.31 -0.02 14.73
C MET A 185 -4.55 0.36 15.53
N ASP A 186 -4.87 1.64 15.68
CA ASP A 186 -6.08 2.08 16.37
C ASP A 186 -7.31 1.59 15.61
N ASP A 187 -7.34 1.82 14.29
CA ASP A 187 -8.45 1.39 13.44
C ASP A 187 -8.58 -0.16 13.43
N ILE A 188 -7.46 -0.89 13.30
CA ILE A 188 -7.46 -2.37 13.32
C ILE A 188 -7.94 -2.88 14.68
N ASN A 189 -7.41 -2.39 15.79
CA ASN A 189 -7.80 -2.82 17.14
C ASN A 189 -9.29 -2.56 17.42
N ASN A 190 -9.81 -1.41 16.97
CA ASN A 190 -11.23 -1.11 17.10
C ASN A 190 -12.11 -2.10 16.34
N LEU A 191 -11.65 -2.55 15.16
CA LEU A 191 -12.36 -3.56 14.36
C LEU A 191 -12.24 -4.96 14.96
N LEU A 192 -11.07 -5.35 15.45
CA LEU A 192 -10.84 -6.65 16.11
C LEU A 192 -11.70 -6.83 17.36
N ASN A 193 -12.01 -5.76 18.08
CA ASN A 193 -12.87 -5.79 19.26
C ASN A 193 -14.37 -5.92 18.95
N ARG A 194 -14.78 -5.80 17.69
CA ARG A 194 -16.18 -6.03 17.30
C ARG A 194 -16.53 -7.51 17.33
N LYS A 195 -17.81 -7.79 17.60
CA LYS A 195 -18.33 -9.15 17.46
C LYS A 195 -18.18 -9.60 16.00
N ASP A 196 -17.69 -10.79 15.80
CA ASP A 196 -17.44 -11.37 14.50
C ASP A 196 -18.25 -12.67 14.35
N ASP A 197 -18.91 -12.81 13.22
CA ASP A 197 -19.72 -13.98 12.83
C ASP A 197 -19.19 -14.63 11.54
N MET A 198 -17.95 -14.34 11.13
CA MET A 198 -17.39 -14.81 9.86
C MET A 198 -17.38 -16.33 9.76
N ARG A 199 -17.06 -17.04 10.86
CA ARG A 199 -17.10 -18.53 10.87
C ARG A 199 -18.52 -19.04 10.70
N ASP A 200 -19.48 -18.45 11.39
CA ASP A 200 -20.92 -18.81 11.28
C ASP A 200 -21.45 -18.51 9.89
N LYS A 201 -21.16 -17.31 9.36
CA LYS A 201 -21.58 -16.85 8.02
C LYS A 201 -21.18 -17.82 6.91
N TYR A 202 -20.02 -18.44 7.02
CA TYR A 202 -19.49 -19.35 6.00
C TYR A 202 -19.48 -20.82 6.44
N SER A 203 -20.10 -21.16 7.58
CA SER A 203 -20.16 -22.51 8.14
C SER A 203 -18.78 -23.16 8.30
N ILE A 204 -17.82 -22.39 8.81
CA ILE A 204 -16.42 -22.82 9.02
C ILE A 204 -16.31 -23.45 10.42
N PRO A 205 -15.95 -24.73 10.54
CA PRO A 205 -15.79 -25.37 11.83
C PRO A 205 -14.76 -24.66 12.72
N GLU A 206 -14.99 -24.63 14.03
CA GLU A 206 -14.07 -23.98 14.99
C GLU A 206 -12.63 -24.51 14.94
N ASN A 207 -12.47 -25.81 14.70
CA ASN A 207 -11.16 -26.47 14.61
C ASN A 207 -10.57 -26.46 13.18
N ALA A 208 -11.19 -25.78 12.21
CA ALA A 208 -10.68 -25.66 10.86
C ALA A 208 -9.48 -24.70 10.82
N ILE A 209 -8.46 -25.04 10.01
CA ILE A 209 -7.37 -24.12 9.69
C ILE A 209 -7.81 -23.23 8.53
N VAL A 210 -7.78 -21.93 8.75
CA VAL A 210 -8.18 -20.92 7.75
C VAL A 210 -6.95 -20.23 7.15
N ILE A 211 -6.85 -20.33 5.83
CA ILE A 211 -5.86 -19.62 5.02
C ILE A 211 -6.55 -18.42 4.36
N ALA A 212 -6.08 -17.21 4.63
CA ALA A 212 -6.60 -16.00 4.03
C ALA A 212 -5.71 -15.49 2.90
N TYR A 213 -6.35 -14.88 1.94
CA TYR A 213 -5.76 -14.02 0.93
C TYR A 213 -6.58 -12.74 0.81
N THR A 214 -5.93 -11.58 0.75
CA THR A 214 -6.59 -10.31 0.46
C THR A 214 -5.85 -9.55 -0.65
N GLY A 215 -6.58 -9.14 -1.69
CA GLY A 215 -6.00 -8.40 -2.80
C GLY A 215 -6.73 -8.61 -4.13
N ARG A 216 -6.23 -7.96 -5.19
CA ARG A 216 -6.79 -8.13 -6.53
C ARG A 216 -6.60 -9.56 -7.03
N LEU A 217 -7.62 -10.14 -7.65
CA LEU A 217 -7.57 -11.48 -8.23
C LEU A 217 -7.03 -11.42 -9.67
N ILE A 218 -5.71 -11.25 -9.78
CA ILE A 218 -4.95 -11.13 -11.03
C ILE A 218 -3.72 -12.04 -11.00
N GLU A 219 -3.12 -12.33 -12.14
CA GLU A 219 -2.00 -13.28 -12.25
C GLU A 219 -0.78 -12.87 -11.42
N GLU A 220 -0.46 -11.58 -11.40
CA GLU A 220 0.69 -11.04 -10.68
C GLU A 220 0.60 -11.23 -9.15
N LYS A 221 -0.60 -11.51 -8.63
CA LYS A 221 -0.83 -11.78 -7.20
C LYS A 221 -0.72 -13.27 -6.84
N GLY A 222 -0.48 -14.16 -7.81
CA GLY A 222 -0.24 -15.57 -7.58
C GLY A 222 -1.45 -16.38 -7.09
N VAL A 223 -2.66 -15.89 -7.36
CA VAL A 223 -3.91 -16.49 -6.85
C VAL A 223 -4.17 -17.89 -7.41
N LEU A 224 -3.76 -18.17 -8.66
CA LEU A 224 -3.90 -19.50 -9.27
C LEU A 224 -2.92 -20.50 -8.66
N GLN A 225 -1.71 -20.07 -8.34
CA GLN A 225 -0.70 -20.88 -7.67
C GLN A 225 -1.15 -21.24 -6.25
N LEU A 226 -1.70 -20.26 -5.52
CA LEU A 226 -2.27 -20.48 -4.19
C LEU A 226 -3.45 -21.46 -4.23
N GLN A 227 -4.40 -21.27 -5.14
CA GLN A 227 -5.52 -22.19 -5.35
C GLN A 227 -5.06 -23.60 -5.66
N SER A 228 -4.12 -23.76 -6.59
CA SER A 228 -3.59 -25.07 -6.97
C SER A 228 -2.81 -25.76 -5.85
N ALA A 229 -2.04 -25.00 -5.05
CA ALA A 229 -1.36 -25.51 -3.87
C ALA A 229 -2.40 -25.94 -2.80
N PHE A 230 -3.44 -25.15 -2.57
CA PHE A 230 -4.49 -25.47 -1.63
C PHE A 230 -5.24 -26.76 -1.98
N GLN A 231 -5.55 -27.01 -3.26
CA GLN A 231 -6.17 -28.27 -3.71
C GLN A 231 -5.33 -29.50 -3.31
N ASN A 232 -4.00 -29.41 -3.35
CA ASN A 232 -3.13 -30.50 -2.92
C ASN A 232 -3.13 -30.64 -1.39
N ILE A 233 -3.08 -29.53 -0.67
CA ILE A 233 -3.10 -29.49 0.80
C ILE A 233 -4.34 -30.16 1.36
N GLN A 234 -5.49 -29.98 0.74
CA GLN A 234 -6.76 -30.58 1.21
C GLN A 234 -6.72 -32.11 1.28
N LYS A 235 -5.83 -32.77 0.55
CA LYS A 235 -5.64 -34.22 0.63
C LYS A 235 -5.09 -34.65 2.00
N CYS A 236 -4.22 -33.82 2.59
CA CYS A 236 -3.61 -34.05 3.89
C CYS A 236 -4.37 -33.36 5.04
N PHE A 237 -4.97 -32.20 4.74
CA PHE A 237 -5.72 -31.36 5.69
C PHE A 237 -7.15 -31.10 5.19
N PRO A 238 -8.04 -32.11 5.22
CA PRO A 238 -9.40 -31.97 4.68
C PRO A 238 -10.27 -30.93 5.40
N ASN A 239 -9.94 -30.61 6.67
CA ASN A 239 -10.59 -29.56 7.45
C ASN A 239 -9.83 -28.22 7.36
N SER A 240 -9.40 -27.85 6.18
CA SER A 240 -8.82 -26.53 5.89
C SER A 240 -9.72 -25.75 4.94
N TYR A 241 -9.64 -24.42 5.06
CA TYR A 241 -10.40 -23.46 4.25
C TYR A 241 -9.45 -22.44 3.64
N LEU A 242 -9.69 -22.09 2.37
CA LEU A 242 -9.03 -20.97 1.71
C LEU A 242 -10.09 -19.89 1.45
N ILE A 243 -9.90 -18.72 2.06
CA ILE A 243 -10.82 -17.59 1.88
C ILE A 243 -10.09 -16.46 1.19
N MET A 244 -10.62 -16.06 0.04
CA MET A 244 -10.01 -15.03 -0.81
C MET A 244 -10.92 -13.82 -0.90
N ALA A 245 -10.46 -12.69 -0.34
CA ALA A 245 -11.16 -11.42 -0.39
C ALA A 245 -10.53 -10.52 -1.46
N GLY A 246 -11.34 -10.14 -2.45
CA GLY A 246 -10.95 -9.30 -3.56
C GLY A 246 -11.67 -9.63 -4.85
N ASP A 247 -11.43 -8.79 -5.85
CA ASP A 247 -12.02 -8.90 -7.18
C ASP A 247 -10.93 -8.76 -8.26
N GLY A 248 -11.21 -9.20 -9.47
CA GLY A 248 -10.29 -9.11 -10.60
C GLY A 248 -10.64 -10.05 -11.73
N VAL A 249 -9.84 -9.98 -12.79
CA VAL A 249 -10.08 -10.75 -14.04
C VAL A 249 -10.08 -12.26 -13.82
N LEU A 250 -9.49 -12.75 -12.75
CA LEU A 250 -9.43 -14.17 -12.42
C LEU A 250 -10.58 -14.66 -11.51
N TYR A 251 -11.45 -13.75 -11.03
CA TYR A 251 -12.54 -14.11 -10.12
C TYR A 251 -13.41 -15.25 -10.70
N GLN A 252 -13.87 -15.09 -11.93
CA GLN A 252 -14.74 -16.08 -12.57
C GLN A 252 -14.04 -17.43 -12.75
N ARG A 253 -12.77 -17.42 -13.19
CA ARG A 253 -11.95 -18.64 -13.35
C ARG A 253 -11.76 -19.38 -12.03
N LEU A 254 -11.49 -18.66 -10.94
CA LEU A 254 -11.37 -19.24 -9.60
C LEU A 254 -12.70 -19.86 -9.13
N LYS A 255 -13.82 -19.18 -9.38
CA LYS A 255 -15.16 -19.66 -9.06
C LYS A 255 -15.51 -20.95 -9.81
N GLU A 256 -15.21 -21.00 -11.09
CA GLU A 256 -15.45 -22.17 -11.96
C GLU A 256 -14.58 -23.39 -11.60
N SER A 257 -13.46 -23.16 -10.92
CA SER A 257 -12.61 -24.26 -10.44
C SER A 257 -13.28 -25.19 -9.44
N ASN A 258 -14.37 -24.72 -8.81
CA ASN A 258 -15.17 -25.44 -7.83
C ASN A 258 -14.32 -26.15 -6.74
N THR A 259 -13.25 -25.48 -6.30
CA THR A 259 -12.32 -26.00 -5.28
C THR A 259 -13.06 -26.15 -3.96
N LYS A 260 -13.06 -27.36 -3.39
CA LYS A 260 -13.71 -27.63 -2.10
C LYS A 260 -13.16 -26.72 -0.99
N ASN A 261 -14.01 -26.22 -0.09
CA ASN A 261 -13.65 -25.33 1.03
C ASN A 261 -12.90 -24.05 0.58
N MET A 262 -13.02 -23.64 -0.68
CA MET A 262 -12.54 -22.35 -1.14
C MET A 262 -13.72 -21.36 -1.20
N ILE A 263 -13.57 -20.23 -0.54
CA ILE A 263 -14.59 -19.18 -0.46
C ILE A 263 -14.05 -17.93 -1.14
N LEU A 264 -14.80 -17.40 -2.10
CA LEU A 264 -14.50 -16.13 -2.78
C LEU A 264 -15.48 -15.07 -2.27
N MET A 265 -14.97 -14.11 -1.50
CA MET A 265 -15.81 -13.04 -0.92
C MET A 265 -16.14 -11.93 -1.93
N GLY A 266 -15.40 -11.85 -3.05
CA GLY A 266 -15.51 -10.72 -3.96
C GLY A 266 -14.94 -9.44 -3.35
N ARG A 267 -15.42 -8.29 -3.83
CA ARG A 267 -15.02 -6.98 -3.30
C ARG A 267 -15.61 -6.78 -1.91
N VAL A 268 -14.76 -6.50 -0.95
CA VAL A 268 -15.09 -6.38 0.48
C VAL A 268 -14.70 -5.02 1.04
N THR A 269 -15.27 -4.66 2.19
CA THR A 269 -14.90 -3.48 2.98
C THR A 269 -13.66 -3.76 3.84
N VAL A 270 -13.10 -2.72 4.45
CA VAL A 270 -11.96 -2.87 5.38
C VAL A 270 -12.37 -3.67 6.61
N GLU A 271 -13.60 -3.46 7.09
CA GLU A 271 -14.18 -4.21 8.21
C GLU A 271 -14.24 -5.72 7.89
N GLU A 272 -14.70 -6.09 6.70
CA GLU A 272 -14.77 -7.49 6.27
C GLU A 272 -13.37 -8.09 6.07
N VAL A 273 -12.38 -7.29 5.65
CA VAL A 273 -10.97 -7.73 5.59
C VAL A 273 -10.47 -8.07 6.99
N VAL A 274 -10.68 -7.18 7.98
CA VAL A 274 -10.23 -7.42 9.36
C VAL A 274 -10.97 -8.61 9.97
N SER A 275 -12.28 -8.75 9.72
CA SER A 275 -13.07 -9.92 10.15
C SER A 275 -12.53 -11.23 9.55
N LEU A 276 -12.17 -11.26 8.27
CA LEU A 276 -11.51 -12.41 7.65
C LEU A 276 -10.18 -12.73 8.35
N LEU A 277 -9.32 -11.72 8.49
CA LEU A 277 -7.99 -11.90 9.09
C LEU A 277 -8.07 -12.33 10.57
N LYS A 278 -9.08 -11.85 11.31
CA LYS A 278 -9.32 -12.23 12.71
C LYS A 278 -9.57 -13.73 12.88
N VAL A 279 -10.27 -14.37 11.96
CA VAL A 279 -10.61 -15.79 12.02
C VAL A 279 -9.60 -16.69 11.32
N SER A 280 -8.56 -16.10 10.71
CA SER A 280 -7.57 -16.81 9.91
C SER A 280 -6.32 -17.16 10.72
N ASP A 281 -5.72 -18.32 10.41
CA ASP A 281 -4.47 -18.79 10.99
C ASP A 281 -3.26 -18.38 10.17
N ILE A 282 -3.41 -18.39 8.85
CA ILE A 282 -2.34 -18.20 7.87
C ILE A 282 -2.80 -17.19 6.83
N PHE A 283 -1.96 -16.23 6.52
CA PHE A 283 -2.12 -15.34 5.39
C PHE A 283 -1.11 -15.71 4.32
N CYS A 284 -1.56 -15.89 3.07
CA CYS A 284 -0.69 -16.25 1.97
C CYS A 284 -0.83 -15.28 0.79
N LEU A 285 0.26 -14.56 0.45
CA LEU A 285 0.34 -13.65 -0.68
C LEU A 285 1.53 -13.99 -1.57
N PRO A 286 1.41 -14.94 -2.52
CA PRO A 286 2.50 -15.34 -3.42
C PRO A 286 2.59 -14.41 -4.64
N SER A 287 2.72 -13.11 -4.41
CA SER A 287 2.76 -12.07 -5.45
C SER A 287 4.12 -12.00 -6.14
N VAL A 288 4.17 -11.68 -7.44
CA VAL A 288 5.43 -11.43 -8.17
C VAL A 288 5.80 -9.96 -8.25
N SER A 289 4.94 -9.05 -7.79
CA SER A 289 5.19 -7.61 -7.81
C SER A 289 4.50 -6.90 -6.65
N GLU A 290 5.29 -6.26 -5.79
CA GLU A 290 4.82 -5.42 -4.68
C GLU A 290 5.74 -4.20 -4.51
N GLY A 291 5.20 -3.10 -3.98
CA GLY A 291 6.00 -2.00 -3.42
C GLY A 291 6.30 -2.27 -1.95
N MET A 292 5.32 -1.99 -1.10
CA MET A 292 5.26 -2.43 0.30
C MET A 292 3.90 -3.10 0.50
N PRO A 293 3.83 -4.42 0.74
CA PRO A 293 2.56 -5.15 0.74
C PRO A 293 1.74 -4.84 2.01
N THR A 294 0.79 -3.90 1.90
CA THR A 294 -0.07 -3.50 3.03
C THR A 294 -0.90 -4.65 3.58
N SER A 295 -1.38 -5.54 2.71
CA SER A 295 -2.15 -6.72 3.13
C SER A 295 -1.33 -7.69 3.99
N VAL A 296 -0.02 -7.79 3.80
CA VAL A 296 0.89 -8.52 4.70
C VAL A 296 0.92 -7.86 6.08
N MET A 297 1.05 -6.54 6.11
CA MET A 297 1.05 -5.80 7.38
C MET A 297 -0.30 -5.88 8.11
N GLU A 298 -1.41 -5.79 7.37
CA GLU A 298 -2.77 -5.96 7.90
C GLU A 298 -2.94 -7.37 8.51
N ALA A 299 -2.43 -8.40 7.82
CA ALA A 299 -2.47 -9.77 8.32
C ALA A 299 -1.64 -9.95 9.60
N ILE A 300 -0.43 -9.41 9.65
CA ILE A 300 0.41 -9.43 10.87
C ILE A 300 -0.29 -8.69 12.02
N ALA A 301 -0.89 -7.54 11.74
CA ALA A 301 -1.63 -6.76 12.74
C ALA A 301 -2.83 -7.53 13.32
N CYS A 302 -3.41 -8.46 12.54
CA CYS A 302 -4.45 -9.37 12.97
C CYS A 302 -3.92 -10.73 13.47
N HIS A 303 -2.63 -10.83 13.80
CA HIS A 303 -1.97 -12.03 14.32
C HIS A 303 -2.01 -13.25 13.40
N ASN A 304 -1.93 -13.06 12.08
CA ASN A 304 -1.80 -14.17 11.14
C ASN A 304 -0.34 -14.55 10.92
N PHE A 305 -0.08 -15.85 10.77
CA PHE A 305 1.19 -16.32 10.22
C PHE A 305 1.29 -15.97 8.73
N VAL A 306 2.40 -15.39 8.30
CA VAL A 306 2.55 -14.89 6.93
C VAL A 306 3.41 -15.79 6.06
N ILE A 307 2.89 -16.09 4.86
CA ILE A 307 3.62 -16.66 3.73
C ILE A 307 3.53 -15.67 2.58
N THR A 308 4.67 -15.17 2.11
CA THR A 308 4.73 -14.22 0.99
C THR A 308 6.00 -14.41 0.18
N THR A 309 6.15 -13.71 -0.93
CA THR A 309 7.38 -13.71 -1.75
C THR A 309 8.31 -12.57 -1.34
N GLU A 310 9.57 -12.67 -1.75
CA GLU A 310 10.57 -11.62 -1.50
C GLU A 310 10.41 -10.38 -2.41
N ARG A 311 9.17 -9.92 -2.63
CA ARG A 311 8.89 -8.78 -3.51
C ARG A 311 8.58 -7.51 -2.71
N GLY A 312 9.14 -6.39 -3.18
CA GLY A 312 9.01 -5.12 -2.49
C GLY A 312 9.60 -5.17 -1.08
N GLY A 313 8.95 -4.50 -0.14
CA GLY A 313 9.37 -4.42 1.26
C GLY A 313 9.00 -5.63 2.12
N ALA A 314 8.62 -6.78 1.57
CA ALA A 314 8.21 -7.95 2.37
C ALA A 314 9.33 -8.43 3.32
N LYS A 315 10.60 -8.46 2.86
CA LYS A 315 11.77 -8.83 3.69
C LYS A 315 12.08 -7.84 4.81
N GLU A 316 11.53 -6.65 4.76
CA GLU A 316 11.74 -5.66 5.82
C GLU A 316 10.90 -5.98 7.06
N ILE A 317 9.81 -6.72 6.89
CA ILE A 317 8.96 -7.18 7.98
C ILE A 317 9.23 -8.65 8.32
N ILE A 318 9.23 -9.52 7.32
CA ILE A 318 9.57 -10.93 7.46
C ILE A 318 11.06 -11.08 7.14
N VAL A 319 11.90 -10.95 8.16
CA VAL A 319 13.37 -10.86 7.99
C VAL A 319 13.97 -12.22 7.65
N ASP A 320 13.45 -13.25 8.31
CA ASP A 320 13.86 -14.64 8.17
C ASP A 320 12.72 -15.59 8.58
N ASP A 321 12.97 -16.88 8.53
CA ASP A 321 12.01 -17.94 8.86
C ASP A 321 11.45 -17.83 10.29
N SER A 322 12.08 -17.10 11.20
CA SER A 322 11.54 -16.92 12.55
C SER A 322 10.42 -15.86 12.64
N TYR A 323 10.14 -15.14 11.53
CA TYR A 323 9.07 -14.16 11.42
C TYR A 323 7.92 -14.60 10.49
N GLY A 324 8.12 -15.63 9.68
CA GLY A 324 7.19 -16.11 8.66
C GLY A 324 7.93 -16.84 7.57
N ILE A 325 7.31 -17.05 6.40
CA ILE A 325 7.98 -17.70 5.27
C ILE A 325 8.04 -16.75 4.08
N ILE A 326 9.28 -16.50 3.60
CA ILE A 326 9.54 -15.79 2.35
C ILE A 326 9.84 -16.83 1.25
N LEU A 327 9.03 -16.81 0.20
CA LEU A 327 9.20 -17.63 -0.99
C LEU A 327 10.12 -16.91 -2.00
N GLU A 328 11.06 -17.61 -2.59
CA GLU A 328 11.91 -17.07 -3.68
C GLU A 328 11.08 -16.67 -4.91
N ASN A 329 10.03 -17.42 -5.17
CA ASN A 329 9.09 -17.18 -6.26
C ASN A 329 7.72 -17.78 -5.91
N ASN A 330 6.73 -17.57 -6.79
CA ASN A 330 5.37 -18.06 -6.57
C ASN A 330 5.06 -19.43 -7.16
N LYS A 331 6.06 -20.27 -7.48
CA LYS A 331 5.81 -21.61 -8.00
C LYS A 331 4.94 -22.40 -7.03
N LYS A 332 3.96 -23.12 -7.60
CA LYS A 332 2.99 -23.92 -6.84
C LYS A 332 3.64 -24.78 -5.76
N ASP A 333 4.72 -25.49 -6.10
CA ASP A 333 5.37 -26.43 -5.18
C ASP A 333 6.00 -25.74 -3.97
N LEU A 334 6.50 -24.49 -4.13
CA LEU A 334 7.02 -23.69 -3.03
C LEU A 334 5.89 -23.19 -2.13
N VAL A 335 4.79 -22.75 -2.71
CA VAL A 335 3.59 -22.32 -1.96
C VAL A 335 3.03 -23.51 -1.18
N GLU A 336 2.92 -24.69 -1.81
CA GLU A 336 2.45 -25.92 -1.18
C GLU A 336 3.33 -26.33 0.00
N LYS A 337 4.66 -26.39 -0.18
CA LYS A 337 5.61 -26.72 0.91
C LYS A 337 5.51 -25.74 2.08
N ALA A 338 5.38 -24.44 1.79
CA ALA A 338 5.24 -23.41 2.83
C ALA A 338 3.93 -23.57 3.62
N LEU A 339 2.82 -23.83 2.93
CA LEU A 339 1.54 -24.13 3.58
C LEU A 339 1.64 -25.38 4.45
N LEU A 340 2.16 -26.50 3.92
CA LEU A 340 2.34 -27.74 4.70
C LEU A 340 3.15 -27.47 5.98
N ARG A 341 4.34 -26.88 5.85
CA ARG A 341 5.22 -26.57 6.99
C ARG A 341 4.51 -25.73 8.06
N SER A 342 3.74 -24.72 7.64
CA SER A 342 3.02 -23.85 8.57
C SER A 342 1.82 -24.55 9.23
N MET A 343 1.15 -25.47 8.53
CA MET A 343 0.00 -26.20 9.08
C MET A 343 0.42 -27.31 10.03
N GLU A 344 1.51 -28.02 9.73
CA GLU A 344 2.05 -29.09 10.56
C GLU A 344 2.65 -28.58 11.89
N ASN A 345 3.22 -27.38 11.90
CA ASN A 345 3.96 -26.86 13.05
C ASN A 345 3.28 -25.65 13.71
N ARG A 346 2.28 -25.92 14.55
CA ARG A 346 1.55 -24.86 15.29
C ARG A 346 2.46 -24.02 16.17
N LYS A 347 3.45 -24.61 16.85
CA LYS A 347 4.37 -23.86 17.74
C LYS A 347 5.22 -22.87 16.96
N TYR A 348 5.75 -23.31 15.83
CA TYR A 348 6.49 -22.42 14.90
C TYR A 348 5.60 -21.28 14.42
N ARG A 349 4.39 -21.59 13.97
CA ARG A 349 3.42 -20.59 13.49
C ARG A 349 3.15 -19.51 14.53
N ILE A 350 2.84 -19.90 15.77
CA ILE A 350 2.57 -18.95 16.86
C ILE A 350 3.80 -18.08 17.15
N SER A 351 4.97 -18.68 17.34
CA SER A 351 6.20 -17.93 17.65
C SER A 351 6.59 -16.93 16.55
N ALA A 352 6.46 -17.32 15.28
CA ALA A 352 6.78 -16.44 14.17
C ALA A 352 5.76 -15.28 14.05
N THR A 353 4.49 -15.55 14.31
CA THR A 353 3.44 -14.52 14.35
C THR A 353 3.73 -13.47 15.42
N GLU A 354 4.09 -13.88 16.62
CA GLU A 354 4.42 -12.97 17.72
C GLU A 354 5.61 -12.06 17.35
N LYS A 355 6.68 -12.64 16.80
CA LYS A 355 7.86 -11.87 16.38
C LYS A 355 7.55 -10.87 15.26
N SER A 356 6.77 -11.29 14.25
CA SER A 356 6.38 -10.40 13.17
C SER A 356 5.48 -9.27 13.67
N TYR A 357 4.57 -9.54 14.59
CA TYR A 357 3.73 -8.55 15.23
C TYR A 357 4.55 -7.52 16.02
N GLU A 358 5.47 -7.97 16.88
CA GLU A 358 6.36 -7.06 17.62
C GLU A 358 7.15 -6.16 16.68
N ARG A 359 7.65 -6.72 15.56
CA ARG A 359 8.39 -5.95 14.57
C ARG A 359 7.50 -4.91 13.87
N LEU A 360 6.27 -5.29 13.53
CA LEU A 360 5.29 -4.39 12.94
C LEU A 360 5.05 -3.17 13.85
N ILE A 361 4.77 -3.40 15.12
CA ILE A 361 4.49 -2.33 16.10
C ILE A 361 5.70 -1.39 16.28
N LYS A 362 6.92 -1.93 16.24
CA LYS A 362 8.16 -1.15 16.42
C LYS A 362 8.45 -0.20 15.26
N GLY A 363 8.03 -0.51 14.01
CA GLY A 363 8.50 0.25 12.84
C GLY A 363 7.50 0.52 11.72
N PHE A 364 6.35 -0.16 11.70
CA PHE A 364 5.44 -0.15 10.54
C PHE A 364 4.03 0.29 10.89
N THR A 365 3.89 1.22 11.84
CA THR A 365 2.63 1.89 12.17
C THR A 365 2.68 3.35 11.70
N TRP A 366 1.53 3.89 11.31
CA TRP A 366 1.43 5.29 10.85
C TRP A 366 1.87 6.29 11.92
N GLU A 367 1.67 5.95 13.20
CA GLU A 367 2.17 6.75 14.31
C GLU A 367 3.71 6.87 14.25
N LYS A 368 4.43 5.74 14.09
CA LYS A 368 5.89 5.71 14.00
C LYS A 368 6.43 6.46 12.78
N VAL A 369 5.75 6.38 11.65
CA VAL A 369 6.12 7.15 10.46
C VAL A 369 5.92 8.65 10.69
N ALA A 370 4.81 9.03 11.34
CA ALA A 370 4.56 10.42 11.69
C ALA A 370 5.54 10.95 12.75
N ASP A 371 5.92 10.14 13.76
CA ASP A 371 6.96 10.45 14.74
C ASP A 371 8.29 10.75 14.03
N LYS A 372 8.67 9.89 13.08
CA LYS A 372 9.89 10.08 12.28
C LYS A 372 9.82 11.38 11.47
N ILE A 373 8.69 11.66 10.82
CA ILE A 373 8.51 12.90 10.06
C ILE A 373 8.62 14.11 10.99
N GLU A 374 7.99 14.08 12.15
CA GLU A 374 8.03 15.18 13.10
C GLU A 374 9.45 15.43 13.62
N HIS A 375 10.17 14.38 13.99
CA HIS A 375 11.50 14.48 14.57
C HIS A 375 12.58 14.86 13.57
N GLU A 376 12.53 14.33 12.35
CA GLU A 376 13.61 14.52 11.36
C GLU A 376 13.41 15.76 10.49
N PHE A 377 12.16 16.21 10.28
CA PHE A 377 11.87 17.25 9.27
C PHE A 377 11.19 18.50 9.83
N LEU A 378 10.67 18.46 11.06
CA LEU A 378 9.90 19.55 11.64
C LEU A 378 10.52 20.07 12.95
#